data_31cfac371eea14fcb1a1b4f9b2e678e9
#
_entry.id   31cfac371eea14fcb1a1b4f9b2e678e9
#
_cell.length_a   1.000
_cell.length_b   1.000
_cell.length_c   1.000
_cell.angle_alpha   90.00
_cell.angle_beta   90.00
_cell.angle_gamma   90.00
#
_symmetry.space_group_name_H-M   'P 1'
#
loop_
_entity.id
_entity.type
_entity.pdbx_description
1 polymer ?
#
loop_
_entity_poly.entity_id
_entity_poly.type
_entity_poly.pdbx_seq_one_letter_code
_entity_poly.pdbx_strand_id
1 'polypeptide(L)'
;DYTAPFVLAKSKSPNPDAKTIIFYQHYDTVPADNDQPWTDEPFRLTVRKGYMYGRGVDDDKGHITARLTALRKYIREVGDLPVNITFMMEGAEESASTDLEKYLEKYRDDLLPADLLVWEQGNRNSKGQLEITGGNKGIITFDLSVESADVDIHSKFGAVIESASWYLLNAISSMRDDQGRILIDGIYEKIVQPNEREMDLIETYAIENADSLRKIYGLKLPIL
;
A
#
# COMPACT_ATOMS: atom_id res chain seq x y z
N ASP A 1 0.81 -24.92 -2.58
CA ASP A 1 0.25 -24.50 -1.28
C ASP A 1 0.08 -22.99 -1.29
N TYR A 2 -0.90 -22.49 -0.55
CA TYR A 2 -1.19 -21.07 -0.41
C TYR A 2 -0.83 -20.61 1.00
N THR A 3 -0.35 -19.38 1.12
CA THR A 3 0.05 -18.77 2.40
C THR A 3 -1.17 -18.44 3.26
N ALA A 4 -2.20 -17.88 2.64
CA ALA A 4 -3.43 -17.49 3.33
C ALA A 4 -4.67 -17.75 2.45
N PRO A 5 -5.85 -18.00 3.03
CA PRO A 5 -7.09 -18.15 2.27
C PRO A 5 -7.45 -16.90 1.48
N PHE A 6 -8.04 -17.09 0.30
CA PHE A 6 -8.63 -16.03 -0.50
C PHE A 6 -10.15 -16.06 -0.39
N VAL A 7 -10.77 -14.91 -0.18
CA VAL A 7 -12.22 -14.81 -0.07
C VAL A 7 -12.78 -14.11 -1.30
N LEU A 8 -13.64 -14.81 -2.03
CA LEU A 8 -14.37 -14.29 -3.17
C LEU A 8 -15.87 -14.33 -2.86
N ALA A 9 -16.50 -13.15 -2.74
CA ALA A 9 -17.91 -13.03 -2.47
C ALA A 9 -18.60 -12.18 -3.55
N LYS A 10 -19.74 -12.66 -4.08
CA LYS A 10 -20.45 -12.03 -5.18
C LYS A 10 -21.89 -11.72 -4.82
N SER A 11 -22.38 -10.58 -5.27
CA SER A 11 -23.79 -10.23 -5.31
C SER A 11 -24.16 -9.80 -6.72
N LYS A 12 -25.18 -10.43 -7.30
CA LYS A 12 -25.64 -10.11 -8.65
C LYS A 12 -26.83 -9.17 -8.60
N SER A 13 -26.82 -8.21 -9.51
CA SER A 13 -27.98 -7.40 -9.83
C SER A 13 -29.02 -8.24 -10.58
N PRO A 14 -30.31 -7.98 -10.44
CA PRO A 14 -31.34 -8.56 -11.29
C PRO A 14 -31.31 -8.06 -12.74
N ASN A 15 -30.65 -6.92 -12.99
CA ASN A 15 -30.44 -6.41 -14.33
C ASN A 15 -29.32 -7.20 -15.03
N PRO A 16 -29.61 -7.90 -16.14
CA PRO A 16 -28.60 -8.70 -16.87
C PRO A 16 -27.49 -7.85 -17.48
N ASP A 17 -27.76 -6.56 -17.76
CA ASP A 17 -26.79 -5.61 -18.33
C ASP A 17 -26.04 -4.80 -17.26
N ALA A 18 -26.17 -5.19 -15.99
CA ALA A 18 -25.55 -4.48 -14.89
C ALA A 18 -24.03 -4.50 -14.97
N LYS A 19 -23.43 -3.34 -14.75
CA LYS A 19 -21.98 -3.18 -14.62
C LYS A 19 -21.47 -3.95 -13.41
N THR A 20 -20.21 -4.39 -13.47
CA THR A 20 -19.55 -5.13 -12.40
C THR A 20 -18.48 -4.29 -11.73
N ILE A 21 -18.60 -4.14 -10.42
CA ILE A 21 -17.61 -3.49 -9.57
C ILE A 21 -16.92 -4.55 -8.71
N ILE A 22 -15.60 -4.55 -8.74
CA ILE A 22 -14.77 -5.33 -7.83
C ILE A 22 -14.27 -4.41 -6.71
N PHE A 23 -14.45 -4.84 -5.46
CA PHE A 23 -13.77 -4.29 -4.30
C PHE A 23 -12.60 -5.21 -3.95
N TYR A 24 -11.37 -4.73 -4.16
CA TYR A 24 -10.19 -5.38 -3.65
C TYR A 24 -9.92 -4.91 -2.22
N GLN A 25 -9.60 -5.84 -1.34
CA GLN A 25 -9.30 -5.59 0.06
C GLN A 25 -8.41 -6.69 0.64
N HIS A 26 -7.85 -6.45 1.83
CA HIS A 26 -7.14 -7.48 2.58
C HIS A 26 -7.64 -7.57 4.02
N TYR A 27 -7.52 -8.76 4.61
CA TYR A 27 -7.98 -9.00 5.97
C TYR A 27 -6.86 -9.32 6.97
N ASP A 28 -5.62 -9.43 6.52
CA ASP A 28 -4.44 -9.51 7.38
C ASP A 28 -4.06 -8.13 7.93
N THR A 29 -3.02 -8.07 8.70
CA THR A 29 -2.47 -6.84 9.29
C THR A 29 -1.00 -7.05 9.60
N VAL A 30 -0.20 -5.99 9.57
CA VAL A 30 1.14 -6.03 10.16
C VAL A 30 1.07 -6.32 11.66
N PRO A 31 2.11 -6.94 12.24
CA PRO A 31 2.24 -7.09 13.68
C PRO A 31 2.19 -5.73 14.41
N ALA A 32 1.89 -5.76 15.69
CA ALA A 32 2.06 -4.60 16.56
C ALA A 32 3.23 -4.90 17.49
N ASP A 33 4.38 -4.28 17.17
CA ASP A 33 5.58 -4.44 17.96
C ASP A 33 5.51 -3.68 19.27
N ASN A 34 6.19 -4.16 20.30
CA ASN A 34 6.22 -3.54 21.62
C ASN A 34 6.84 -2.15 21.63
N ASP A 35 7.63 -1.81 20.60
CA ASP A 35 8.29 -0.51 20.46
C ASP A 35 7.39 0.60 19.90
N GLN A 36 6.18 0.24 19.45
CA GLN A 36 5.20 1.21 18.95
C GLN A 36 4.44 1.84 20.13
N PRO A 37 4.23 3.16 20.14
CA PRO A 37 3.58 3.87 21.24
C PRO A 37 2.06 3.69 21.23
N TRP A 38 1.58 2.48 21.44
CA TRP A 38 0.17 2.19 21.58
C TRP A 38 -0.36 2.69 22.93
N THR A 39 -1.50 3.38 22.91
CA THR A 39 -2.20 3.82 24.14
C THR A 39 -3.08 2.71 24.72
N ASP A 40 -3.63 1.86 23.86
CA ASP A 40 -4.49 0.74 24.22
C ASP A 40 -3.95 -0.55 23.61
N GLU A 41 -4.52 -1.68 23.96
CA GLU A 41 -4.23 -2.99 23.38
C GLU A 41 -4.41 -2.96 21.86
N PRO A 42 -3.35 -3.17 21.04
CA PRO A 42 -3.41 -2.96 19.59
C PRO A 42 -4.48 -3.76 18.87
N PHE A 43 -4.69 -5.02 19.27
CA PHE A 43 -5.65 -5.93 18.63
C PHE A 43 -7.03 -5.90 19.28
N ARG A 44 -7.30 -4.91 20.11
CA ARG A 44 -8.61 -4.66 20.72
C ARG A 44 -9.18 -3.35 20.20
N LEU A 45 -10.32 -3.42 19.53
CA LEU A 45 -11.03 -2.21 19.08
C LEU A 45 -11.40 -1.32 20.27
N THR A 46 -10.87 -0.10 20.27
CA THR A 46 -11.18 0.93 21.24
C THR A 46 -11.85 2.12 20.57
N VAL A 47 -12.94 2.64 21.16
CA VAL A 47 -13.63 3.83 20.65
C VAL A 47 -13.42 4.98 21.61
N ARG A 48 -12.85 6.08 21.13
CA ARG A 48 -12.61 7.30 21.92
C ARG A 48 -12.93 8.55 21.11
N LYS A 49 -13.69 9.45 21.67
CA LYS A 49 -14.02 10.76 21.06
C LYS A 49 -14.57 10.63 19.62
N GLY A 50 -15.31 9.57 19.33
CA GLY A 50 -15.90 9.34 18.02
C GLY A 50 -14.97 8.68 16.99
N TYR A 51 -13.75 8.30 17.39
CA TYR A 51 -12.79 7.58 16.54
C TYR A 51 -12.58 6.14 17.03
N MET A 52 -12.34 5.26 16.11
CA MET A 52 -11.99 3.86 16.35
C MET A 52 -10.47 3.68 16.26
N TYR A 53 -9.91 2.97 17.24
CA TYR A 53 -8.47 2.70 17.31
C TYR A 53 -8.22 1.20 17.42
N GLY A 54 -7.20 0.72 16.74
CA GLY A 54 -6.74 -0.64 16.78
C GLY A 54 -5.97 -1.02 15.50
N ARG A 55 -5.11 -2.00 15.58
CA ARG A 55 -4.39 -2.53 14.41
C ARG A 55 -5.42 -3.14 13.43
N GLY A 56 -5.32 -2.76 12.13
CA GLY A 56 -6.24 -3.19 11.09
C GLY A 56 -7.60 -2.46 11.08
N VAL A 57 -7.80 -1.44 11.92
CA VAL A 57 -9.04 -0.63 11.89
C VAL A 57 -9.08 0.25 10.65
N ASP A 58 -7.99 0.90 10.29
CA ASP A 58 -7.88 1.69 9.08
C ASP A 58 -7.44 0.79 7.91
N ASP A 59 -6.45 -0.03 8.12
CA ASP A 59 -5.81 -0.87 7.16
C ASP A 59 -6.01 -2.36 7.50
N ASP A 60 -6.99 -3.09 6.90
CA ASP A 60 -8.02 -2.61 5.97
C ASP A 60 -9.43 -3.03 6.43
N LYS A 61 -9.58 -3.65 7.62
CA LYS A 61 -10.86 -4.21 8.12
C LYS A 61 -11.96 -3.16 8.30
N GLY A 62 -11.59 -1.92 8.58
CA GLY A 62 -12.54 -0.81 8.68
C GLY A 62 -13.19 -0.52 7.33
N HIS A 63 -12.42 -0.50 6.27
CA HIS A 63 -12.93 -0.28 4.91
C HIS A 63 -13.79 -1.44 4.43
N ILE A 64 -13.40 -2.70 4.72
CA ILE A 64 -14.27 -3.87 4.50
C ILE A 64 -15.63 -3.66 5.19
N THR A 65 -15.60 -3.31 6.47
CA THR A 65 -16.80 -3.11 7.28
C THR A 65 -17.66 -1.96 6.76
N ALA A 66 -17.04 -0.85 6.38
CA ALA A 66 -17.73 0.32 5.82
C ALA A 66 -18.47 -0.03 4.53
N ARG A 67 -17.78 -0.72 3.59
CA ARG A 67 -18.36 -1.14 2.31
C ARG A 67 -19.51 -2.13 2.49
N LEU A 68 -19.32 -3.16 3.32
CA LEU A 68 -20.39 -4.11 3.64
C LEU A 68 -21.59 -3.45 4.31
N THR A 69 -21.34 -2.49 5.20
CA THR A 69 -22.41 -1.74 5.86
C THR A 69 -23.19 -0.86 4.87
N ALA A 70 -22.47 -0.19 3.96
CA ALA A 70 -23.09 0.61 2.91
C ALA A 70 -23.98 -0.24 1.99
N LEU A 71 -23.49 -1.40 1.54
CA LEU A 71 -24.26 -2.32 0.72
C LEU A 71 -25.49 -2.86 1.44
N ARG A 72 -25.35 -3.29 2.69
CA ARG A 72 -26.49 -3.76 3.49
C ARG A 72 -27.54 -2.66 3.70
N LYS A 73 -27.08 -1.43 3.92
CA LYS A 73 -28.00 -0.29 4.04
C LYS A 73 -28.71 -0.03 2.72
N TYR A 74 -28.01 -0.02 1.62
CA TYR A 74 -28.59 0.17 0.28
C TYR A 74 -29.65 -0.89 -0.02
N ILE A 75 -29.34 -2.16 0.14
CA ILE A 75 -30.28 -3.26 -0.09
C ILE A 75 -31.53 -3.14 0.78
N ARG A 76 -31.37 -2.76 2.05
CA ARG A 76 -32.50 -2.58 2.97
C ARG A 76 -33.41 -1.39 2.61
N GLU A 77 -32.83 -0.29 2.12
CA GLU A 77 -33.57 0.96 1.88
C GLU A 77 -34.07 1.09 0.44
N VAL A 78 -33.37 0.52 -0.51
CA VAL A 78 -33.64 0.65 -1.95
C VAL A 78 -34.07 -0.69 -2.59
N GLY A 79 -33.60 -1.80 -2.06
CA GLY A 79 -33.83 -3.13 -2.61
C GLY A 79 -32.63 -3.67 -3.38
N ASP A 80 -32.85 -4.12 -4.60
CA ASP A 80 -31.82 -4.75 -5.42
C ASP A 80 -30.67 -3.78 -5.78
N LEU A 81 -29.48 -4.33 -5.86
CA LEU A 81 -28.31 -3.57 -6.31
C LEU A 81 -28.40 -3.25 -7.79
N PRO A 82 -28.12 -2.02 -8.25
CA PRO A 82 -28.12 -1.63 -9.65
C PRO A 82 -26.91 -2.18 -10.42
N VAL A 83 -25.90 -2.70 -9.72
CA VAL A 83 -24.64 -3.22 -10.24
C VAL A 83 -24.30 -4.57 -9.63
N ASN A 84 -23.52 -5.37 -10.32
CA ASN A 84 -22.91 -6.55 -9.75
C ASN A 84 -21.76 -6.13 -8.84
N ILE A 85 -21.64 -6.77 -7.69
CA ILE A 85 -20.56 -6.52 -6.73
C ILE A 85 -19.77 -7.80 -6.53
N THR A 86 -18.47 -7.68 -6.61
CA THR A 86 -17.53 -8.75 -6.24
C THR A 86 -16.58 -8.21 -5.16
N PHE A 87 -16.53 -8.86 -4.01
CA PHE A 87 -15.46 -8.68 -3.04
C PHE A 87 -14.36 -9.68 -3.33
N MET A 88 -13.17 -9.20 -3.48
CA MET A 88 -11.94 -9.93 -3.65
C MET A 88 -11.03 -9.58 -2.48
N MET A 89 -10.85 -10.51 -1.53
CA MET A 89 -10.12 -10.24 -0.30
C MET A 89 -9.01 -11.27 -0.09
N GLU A 90 -7.80 -10.78 0.10
CA GLU A 90 -6.64 -11.62 0.41
C GLU A 90 -6.22 -11.52 1.88
N GLY A 91 -5.37 -12.44 2.32
CA GLY A 91 -4.87 -12.50 3.69
C GLY A 91 -3.34 -12.51 3.79
N ALA A 92 -2.65 -11.97 2.78
CA ALA A 92 -1.19 -11.88 2.73
C ALA A 92 -0.73 -10.58 2.04
N GLU A 93 -1.53 -9.52 2.06
CA GLU A 93 -1.18 -8.22 1.48
C GLU A 93 0.03 -7.65 2.19
N GLU A 94 -0.01 -7.62 3.51
CA GLU A 94 1.06 -7.12 4.39
C GLU A 94 2.34 -7.99 4.37
N SER A 95 2.29 -9.10 3.63
CA SER A 95 3.40 -10.01 3.36
C SER A 95 3.76 -10.05 1.86
N ALA A 96 3.56 -8.94 1.16
CA ALA A 96 3.84 -8.73 -0.26
C ALA A 96 2.95 -9.55 -1.22
N SER A 97 1.70 -9.85 -0.83
CA SER A 97 0.70 -10.49 -1.69
C SER A 97 1.20 -11.76 -2.41
N THR A 98 1.95 -12.60 -1.71
CA THR A 98 2.74 -13.71 -2.29
C THR A 98 1.94 -14.70 -3.12
N ASP A 99 0.64 -14.80 -2.87
CA ASP A 99 -0.26 -15.73 -3.57
C ASP A 99 -1.30 -15.03 -4.48
N LEU A 100 -1.33 -13.70 -4.52
CA LEU A 100 -2.35 -12.94 -5.23
C LEU A 100 -2.39 -13.30 -6.71
N GLU A 101 -1.24 -13.37 -7.38
CA GLU A 101 -1.15 -13.73 -8.80
C GLU A 101 -1.79 -15.11 -9.08
N LYS A 102 -1.50 -16.10 -8.24
CA LYS A 102 -2.08 -17.45 -8.35
C LYS A 102 -3.61 -17.43 -8.18
N TYR A 103 -4.11 -16.60 -7.28
CA TYR A 103 -5.56 -16.45 -7.09
C TYR A 103 -6.22 -15.73 -8.26
N LEU A 104 -5.59 -14.68 -8.79
CA LEU A 104 -6.09 -13.96 -9.97
C LEU A 104 -6.17 -14.88 -11.19
N GLU A 105 -5.17 -15.73 -11.40
CA GLU A 105 -5.20 -16.74 -12.45
C GLU A 105 -6.31 -17.76 -12.24
N LYS A 106 -6.39 -18.33 -11.03
CA LYS A 106 -7.38 -19.36 -10.67
C LYS A 106 -8.83 -18.89 -10.80
N TYR A 107 -9.11 -17.65 -10.42
CA TYR A 107 -10.46 -17.08 -10.40
C TYR A 107 -10.68 -16.07 -11.52
N ARG A 108 -9.88 -16.11 -12.57
CA ARG A 108 -9.96 -15.17 -13.70
C ARG A 108 -11.37 -15.03 -14.26
N ASP A 109 -12.03 -16.14 -14.53
CA ASP A 109 -13.38 -16.16 -15.12
C ASP A 109 -14.46 -15.69 -14.13
N ASP A 110 -14.15 -15.74 -12.86
CA ASP A 110 -15.00 -15.21 -11.79
C ASP A 110 -14.84 -13.71 -11.58
N LEU A 111 -13.69 -13.16 -11.92
CA LEU A 111 -13.34 -11.75 -11.76
C LEU A 111 -13.63 -10.94 -13.03
N LEU A 112 -13.55 -11.55 -14.19
CA LEU A 112 -13.75 -10.88 -15.48
C LEU A 112 -15.10 -11.27 -16.12
N PRO A 113 -15.72 -10.36 -16.88
CA PRO A 113 -15.35 -8.96 -17.05
C PRO A 113 -15.69 -8.09 -15.83
N ALA A 114 -14.88 -7.09 -15.56
CA ALA A 114 -15.16 -6.07 -14.57
C ALA A 114 -15.08 -4.69 -15.23
N ASP A 115 -15.98 -3.79 -14.82
CA ASP A 115 -16.03 -2.43 -15.35
C ASP A 115 -15.24 -1.44 -14.47
N LEU A 116 -15.12 -1.73 -13.19
CA LEU A 116 -14.41 -0.91 -12.21
C LEU A 116 -13.80 -1.80 -11.12
N LEU A 117 -12.56 -1.50 -10.77
CA LEU A 117 -11.93 -2.00 -9.56
C LEU A 117 -11.74 -0.84 -8.59
N VAL A 118 -12.25 -1.00 -7.39
CA VAL A 118 -12.02 -0.10 -6.26
C VAL A 118 -11.01 -0.75 -5.34
N TRP A 119 -9.84 -0.16 -5.32
CA TRP A 119 -8.75 -0.62 -4.46
C TRP A 119 -9.06 -0.29 -3.01
N GLU A 120 -8.54 -1.04 -2.11
CA GLU A 120 -8.77 -0.98 -0.65
C GLU A 120 -9.09 0.42 -0.11
N GLN A 121 -8.29 1.07 0.57
CA GLN A 121 -8.49 2.26 1.38
C GLN A 121 -9.26 3.43 0.71
N GLY A 122 -9.70 4.37 1.53
CA GLY A 122 -10.28 5.64 1.08
C GLY A 122 -10.02 6.71 2.13
N ASN A 123 -9.43 7.81 1.73
CA ASN A 123 -8.98 8.86 2.62
C ASN A 123 -9.86 10.11 2.53
N ARG A 124 -9.80 10.90 3.60
CA ARG A 124 -10.26 12.28 3.61
C ARG A 124 -9.10 13.20 3.93
N ASN A 125 -8.98 14.29 3.21
CA ASN A 125 -7.99 15.32 3.52
C ASN A 125 -8.34 16.06 4.82
N SER A 126 -7.46 16.97 5.24
CA SER A 126 -7.64 17.80 6.43
C SER A 126 -8.89 18.70 6.40
N LYS A 127 -9.46 18.93 5.22
CA LYS A 127 -10.72 19.68 5.00
C LYS A 127 -11.96 18.77 5.04
N GLY A 128 -11.79 17.46 5.27
CA GLY A 128 -12.87 16.46 5.28
C GLY A 128 -13.38 16.05 3.90
N GLN A 129 -12.72 16.45 2.82
CA GLN A 129 -13.07 16.08 1.45
C GLN A 129 -12.56 14.68 1.13
N LEU A 130 -13.33 13.93 0.37
CA LEU A 130 -12.92 12.61 -0.12
C LEU A 130 -11.76 12.76 -1.12
N GLU A 131 -10.71 11.99 -0.90
CA GLU A 131 -9.59 11.87 -1.83
C GLU A 131 -9.76 10.62 -2.71
N ILE A 132 -9.52 10.80 -3.99
CA ILE A 132 -9.50 9.70 -4.96
C ILE A 132 -8.08 9.62 -5.52
N THR A 133 -7.41 8.52 -5.24
CA THR A 133 -6.07 8.25 -5.78
C THR A 133 -6.22 7.63 -7.17
N GLY A 134 -5.68 8.30 -8.18
CA GLY A 134 -5.78 7.88 -9.58
C GLY A 134 -4.73 6.85 -10.01
N GLY A 135 -3.76 6.51 -9.15
CA GLY A 135 -2.71 5.55 -9.43
C GLY A 135 -1.70 5.46 -8.30
N ASN A 136 -0.87 4.45 -8.38
CA ASN A 136 0.22 4.19 -7.41
C ASN A 136 1.57 4.22 -8.12
N LYS A 137 2.61 4.58 -7.38
CA LYS A 137 4.00 4.40 -7.82
C LYS A 137 4.46 2.98 -7.54
N GLY A 138 5.40 2.48 -8.35
CA GLY A 138 6.05 1.20 -8.11
C GLY A 138 7.00 1.25 -6.92
N ILE A 139 7.30 0.09 -6.38
CA ILE A 139 8.35 -0.14 -5.39
C ILE A 139 9.25 -1.29 -5.83
N ILE A 140 10.54 -1.16 -5.59
CA ILE A 140 11.53 -2.22 -5.77
C ILE A 140 12.32 -2.31 -4.47
N THR A 141 12.40 -3.49 -3.91
CA THR A 141 13.23 -3.79 -2.73
C THR A 141 14.29 -4.80 -3.09
N PHE A 142 15.49 -4.62 -2.56
CA PHE A 142 16.60 -5.53 -2.75
C PHE A 142 17.57 -5.47 -1.57
N ASP A 143 18.26 -6.57 -1.34
CA ASP A 143 19.31 -6.64 -0.33
C ASP A 143 20.68 -6.54 -1.02
N LEU A 144 21.56 -5.74 -0.45
CA LEU A 144 22.94 -5.61 -0.87
C LEU A 144 23.87 -6.18 0.18
N SER A 145 24.70 -7.12 -0.22
CA SER A 145 25.72 -7.69 0.66
C SER A 145 27.09 -7.64 0.00
N VAL A 146 28.14 -7.43 0.78
CA VAL A 146 29.52 -7.47 0.35
C VAL A 146 30.32 -8.34 1.30
N GLU A 147 30.93 -9.39 0.75
CA GLU A 147 31.89 -10.22 1.46
C GLU A 147 33.30 -9.88 0.99
N SER A 148 34.18 -9.48 1.89
CA SER A 148 35.57 -9.12 1.59
C SER A 148 36.59 -10.18 2.04
N ALA A 149 36.18 -11.18 2.83
CA ALA A 149 37.02 -12.28 3.29
C ALA A 149 36.17 -13.44 3.81
N ASP A 150 36.72 -14.65 3.79
CA ASP A 150 36.08 -15.87 4.30
C ASP A 150 36.06 -15.96 5.83
N VAL A 151 36.82 -15.11 6.52
CA VAL A 151 36.95 -15.11 7.98
C VAL A 151 37.12 -13.70 8.52
N ASP A 152 36.85 -13.52 9.79
CA ASP A 152 37.06 -12.25 10.49
C ASP A 152 38.52 -11.81 10.47
N ILE A 153 38.75 -10.55 10.12
CA ILE A 153 40.09 -9.96 10.01
C ILE A 153 40.31 -9.01 11.18
N HIS A 154 41.43 -9.20 11.88
CA HIS A 154 41.81 -8.32 12.98
C HIS A 154 42.05 -6.88 12.50
N SER A 155 41.54 -5.88 13.20
CA SER A 155 41.59 -4.46 12.85
C SER A 155 43.00 -3.89 12.58
N LYS A 156 44.07 -4.52 13.08
CA LYS A 156 45.47 -4.14 12.75
C LYS A 156 45.79 -4.15 11.26
N PHE A 157 45.03 -4.88 10.46
CA PHE A 157 45.20 -4.96 9.01
C PHE A 157 44.35 -3.93 8.24
N GLY A 158 43.59 -3.09 8.91
CA GLY A 158 42.70 -2.12 8.27
C GLY A 158 43.39 -1.07 7.37
N ALA A 159 44.72 -0.92 7.47
CA ALA A 159 45.51 -0.06 6.58
C ALA A 159 45.89 -0.75 5.25
N VAL A 160 45.77 -2.08 5.14
CA VAL A 160 46.21 -2.87 3.99
C VAL A 160 45.10 -3.73 3.40
N ILE A 161 44.01 -3.95 4.14
CA ILE A 161 42.84 -4.68 3.69
C ILE A 161 41.65 -3.75 3.75
N GLU A 162 40.98 -3.59 2.61
CA GLU A 162 39.84 -2.68 2.50
C GLU A 162 38.59 -3.26 3.16
N SER A 163 37.82 -2.41 3.82
CA SER A 163 36.59 -2.82 4.51
C SER A 163 35.43 -3.01 3.54
N ALA A 164 34.70 -4.13 3.67
CA ALA A 164 33.45 -4.37 2.95
C ALA A 164 32.44 -3.22 3.08
N SER A 165 32.44 -2.53 4.22
CA SER A 165 31.57 -1.38 4.46
C SER A 165 31.77 -0.23 3.49
N TRP A 166 33.03 0.04 3.07
CA TRP A 166 33.30 1.09 2.10
C TRP A 166 32.81 0.72 0.70
N TYR A 167 32.93 -0.55 0.31
CA TYR A 167 32.36 -1.04 -0.95
C TYR A 167 30.84 -0.85 -0.97
N LEU A 168 30.17 -1.23 0.12
CA LEU A 168 28.71 -1.09 0.24
C LEU A 168 28.26 0.37 0.21
N LEU A 169 28.94 1.24 0.97
CA LEU A 169 28.67 2.69 0.96
C LEU A 169 28.86 3.31 -0.43
N ASN A 170 29.93 2.98 -1.10
CA ASN A 170 30.20 3.46 -2.47
C ASN A 170 29.17 2.96 -3.47
N ALA A 171 28.75 1.69 -3.37
CA ALA A 171 27.70 1.13 -4.21
C ALA A 171 26.38 1.89 -4.01
N ILE A 172 25.95 2.09 -2.76
CA ILE A 172 24.72 2.84 -2.45
C ILE A 172 24.83 4.30 -2.94
N SER A 173 25.97 4.97 -2.68
CA SER A 173 26.21 6.35 -3.13
C SER A 173 26.16 6.49 -4.66
N SER A 174 26.57 5.48 -5.40
CA SER A 174 26.53 5.52 -6.87
C SER A 174 25.13 5.35 -7.46
N MET A 175 24.16 4.91 -6.67
CA MET A 175 22.81 4.65 -7.14
C MET A 175 21.89 5.89 -7.15
N ARG A 176 22.31 7.00 -6.54
CA ARG A 176 21.50 8.20 -6.43
C ARG A 176 22.36 9.45 -6.40
N ASP A 177 21.96 10.51 -7.11
CA ASP A 177 22.62 11.82 -7.05
C ASP A 177 22.10 12.69 -5.89
N ASP A 178 22.78 13.85 -5.72
CA ASP A 178 22.46 14.83 -4.69
C ASP A 178 21.06 15.47 -4.83
N GLN A 179 20.45 15.35 -6.00
CA GLN A 179 19.11 15.84 -6.31
C GLN A 179 18.03 14.76 -6.10
N GLY A 180 18.45 13.58 -5.67
CA GLY A 180 17.54 12.47 -5.41
C GLY A 180 17.20 11.61 -6.62
N ARG A 181 17.82 11.85 -7.79
CA ARG A 181 17.60 11.07 -8.99
C ARG A 181 18.32 9.72 -8.88
N ILE A 182 17.63 8.64 -9.22
CA ILE A 182 18.19 7.29 -9.26
C ILE A 182 19.08 7.17 -10.50
N LEU A 183 20.31 6.68 -10.32
CA LEU A 183 21.33 6.56 -11.37
C LEU A 183 21.47 5.13 -11.93
N ILE A 184 20.52 4.25 -11.62
CA ILE A 184 20.51 2.88 -12.16
C ILE A 184 20.03 2.92 -13.59
N ASP A 185 20.82 2.38 -14.50
CA ASP A 185 20.50 2.32 -15.92
C ASP A 185 19.18 1.61 -16.18
N GLY A 186 18.37 2.17 -17.06
CA GLY A 186 17.10 1.61 -17.47
C GLY A 186 15.92 1.90 -16.54
N ILE A 187 16.13 2.41 -15.33
CA ILE A 187 15.05 2.58 -14.35
C ILE A 187 13.94 3.53 -14.83
N TYR A 188 14.29 4.51 -15.66
CA TYR A 188 13.34 5.50 -16.17
C TYR A 188 12.82 5.18 -17.59
N GLU A 189 13.30 4.15 -18.26
CA GLU A 189 13.00 3.88 -19.68
C GLU A 189 11.51 3.61 -19.96
N LYS A 190 10.81 3.00 -19.00
CA LYS A 190 9.41 2.63 -19.15
C LYS A 190 8.45 3.54 -18.36
N ILE A 191 8.96 4.59 -17.74
CA ILE A 191 8.14 5.52 -16.99
C ILE A 191 7.40 6.44 -17.94
N VAL A 192 6.06 6.40 -17.87
CA VAL A 192 5.21 7.36 -18.56
C VAL A 192 5.22 8.66 -17.76
N GLN A 193 5.63 9.75 -18.41
CA GLN A 193 5.64 11.05 -17.78
C GLN A 193 4.22 11.54 -17.53
N PRO A 194 3.94 12.17 -16.38
CA PRO A 194 2.65 12.81 -16.12
C PRO A 194 2.33 13.86 -17.18
N ASN A 195 1.07 13.96 -17.58
CA ASN A 195 0.60 15.06 -18.40
C ASN A 195 0.51 16.37 -17.58
N GLU A 196 0.27 17.51 -18.25
CA GLU A 196 0.21 18.83 -17.60
C GLU A 196 -0.79 18.87 -16.43
N ARG A 197 -1.99 18.28 -16.60
CA ARG A 197 -3.00 18.25 -15.55
C ARG A 197 -2.57 17.40 -14.36
N GLU A 198 -1.92 16.29 -14.61
CA GLU A 198 -1.38 15.42 -13.55
C GLU A 198 -0.25 16.13 -12.79
N MET A 199 0.61 16.86 -13.51
CA MET A 199 1.65 17.67 -12.88
C MET A 199 1.07 18.75 -11.98
N ASP A 200 0.07 19.51 -12.45
CA ASP A 200 -0.63 20.52 -11.64
C ASP A 200 -1.23 19.93 -10.37
N LEU A 201 -1.82 18.73 -10.46
CA LEU A 201 -2.39 18.03 -9.30
C LEU A 201 -1.30 17.59 -8.32
N ILE A 202 -0.17 17.07 -8.80
CA ILE A 202 0.96 16.64 -7.98
C ILE A 202 1.56 17.85 -7.24
N GLU A 203 1.82 18.94 -7.95
CA GLU A 203 2.38 20.16 -7.35
C GLU A 203 1.43 20.78 -6.33
N THR A 204 0.15 20.87 -6.65
CA THR A 204 -0.88 21.37 -5.72
C THR A 204 -0.94 20.51 -4.46
N TYR A 205 -0.97 19.19 -4.61
CA TYR A 205 -1.00 18.27 -3.49
C TYR A 205 0.26 18.40 -2.62
N ALA A 206 1.43 18.48 -3.23
CA ALA A 206 2.70 18.62 -2.52
C ALA A 206 2.73 19.91 -1.69
N ILE A 207 2.32 21.05 -2.27
CA ILE A 207 2.29 22.34 -1.58
C ILE A 207 1.27 22.32 -0.41
N GLU A 208 0.06 21.83 -0.65
CA GLU A 208 -1.01 21.83 0.37
C GLU A 208 -0.72 20.88 1.53
N ASN A 209 0.02 19.81 1.30
CA ASN A 209 0.23 18.75 2.31
C ASN A 209 1.59 18.77 2.99
N ALA A 210 2.59 19.51 2.48
CA ALA A 210 3.95 19.53 3.04
C ALA A 210 3.99 19.83 4.55
N ASP A 211 3.28 20.86 4.99
CA ASP A 211 3.25 21.24 6.41
C ASP A 211 2.47 20.24 7.28
N SER A 212 1.44 19.63 6.74
CA SER A 212 0.69 18.56 7.39
C SER A 212 1.57 17.34 7.61
N LEU A 213 2.29 16.90 6.58
CA LEU A 213 3.22 15.76 6.63
C LEU A 213 4.32 15.99 7.67
N ARG A 214 4.92 17.21 7.68
CA ARG A 214 5.91 17.56 8.68
C ARG A 214 5.41 17.42 10.12
N LYS A 215 4.18 17.87 10.37
CA LYS A 215 3.57 17.81 11.70
C LYS A 215 3.15 16.39 12.11
N ILE A 216 2.48 15.67 11.21
CA ILE A 216 1.96 14.32 11.47
C ILE A 216 3.10 13.35 11.75
N TYR A 217 4.16 13.37 10.93
CA TYR A 217 5.27 12.43 11.02
C TYR A 217 6.47 12.96 11.82
N GLY A 218 6.43 14.23 12.29
CA GLY A 218 7.54 14.82 13.01
C GLY A 218 8.86 14.84 12.22
N LEU A 219 8.78 15.10 10.91
CA LEU A 219 9.92 14.98 10.00
C LEU A 219 11.09 15.82 10.45
N LYS A 220 12.29 15.21 10.45
CA LYS A 220 13.57 15.86 10.82
C LYS A 220 14.39 16.26 9.58
N LEU A 221 14.06 15.71 8.41
CA LEU A 221 14.71 15.99 7.14
C LEU A 221 13.77 16.78 6.22
N PRO A 222 14.31 17.50 5.21
CA PRO A 222 13.50 18.17 4.20
C PRO A 222 12.57 17.20 3.47
N ILE A 223 11.44 17.69 3.00
CA ILE A 223 10.63 17.03 1.99
C ILE A 223 11.30 17.30 0.64
N LEU A 224 11.46 16.27 -0.17
CA LEU A 224 12.06 16.33 -1.52
C LEU A 224 11.14 17.03 -2.50
#